data_47a17bc7fb691c6455c1f74b5554390d
#
_entry.id   47a17bc7fb691c6455c1f74b5554390d
#
_cell.length_a   1.000
_cell.length_b   1.000
_cell.length_c   1.000
_cell.angle_alpha   90.00
_cell.angle_beta   90.00
_cell.angle_gamma   90.00
#
_symmetry.space_group_name_H-M   'P 1'
#
loop_
_entity.id
_entity.type
_entity.pdbx_description
1 polymer ?
#
loop_
_entity_poly.entity_id
_entity_poly.type
_entity_poly.pdbx_seq_one_letter_code
_entity_poly.pdbx_strand_id
1 'polypeptide(L)'
;MRKLIICILLILPCMLSAQESDKKLRLNAGVKAGFQAITYNSPTFSIDGYTYNESTIQSNKIGYTIAPFLRLSRGRFYLQAESAFGITRHSFDFTDTREGDIERATNNVPQYYLNTYCLQVPVLIGYEFIKQDKYGMSVFTGPRTKFTFTSLDDQEYRHFAYDDLNEVLEKRTYYWELGLGVKIYNVFFDFVYDMGLTDASKYIEAPKMGKKFKAKRKDNILSFSVGVIF
;
A
#
# COMPACT_ATOMS: atom_id res chain seq x y z
N MET A 1 -21.98 -12.23 6.05
CA MET A 1 -21.48 -11.21 7.00
C MET A 1 -21.78 -11.55 8.46
N ARG A 2 -22.99 -11.85 8.88
CA ARG A 2 -23.34 -12.23 10.28
C ARG A 2 -22.51 -13.41 10.84
N LYS A 3 -22.25 -14.46 10.05
CA LYS A 3 -21.46 -15.64 10.47
C LYS A 3 -19.97 -15.32 10.70
N LEU A 4 -19.40 -14.37 9.95
CA LEU A 4 -18.00 -13.95 10.10
C LEU A 4 -17.78 -13.15 11.39
N ILE A 5 -18.73 -12.28 11.73
CA ILE A 5 -18.71 -11.49 12.98
C ILE A 5 -18.81 -12.41 14.20
N ILE A 6 -19.62 -13.48 14.13
CA ILE A 6 -19.76 -14.47 15.20
C ILE A 6 -18.46 -15.27 15.40
N CYS A 7 -17.76 -15.64 14.32
CA CYS A 7 -16.45 -16.31 14.42
C CYS A 7 -15.38 -15.41 15.05
N ILE A 8 -15.35 -14.13 14.72
CA ILE A 8 -14.42 -13.15 15.32
C ILE A 8 -14.74 -12.96 16.82
N LEU A 9 -16.02 -12.88 17.19
CA LEU A 9 -16.46 -12.76 18.59
C LEU A 9 -16.18 -14.02 19.42
N LEU A 10 -16.16 -15.21 18.81
CA LEU A 10 -15.85 -16.48 19.48
C LEU A 10 -14.33 -16.70 19.67
N ILE A 11 -13.49 -16.09 18.86
CA ILE A 11 -12.01 -16.17 18.96
C ILE A 11 -11.48 -15.24 20.06
N LEU A 12 -12.17 -14.12 20.32
CA LEU A 12 -11.78 -13.15 21.37
C LEU A 12 -11.60 -13.77 22.76
N PRO A 13 -12.53 -14.61 23.30
CA PRO A 13 -12.37 -15.19 24.63
C PRO A 13 -11.26 -16.23 24.71
N CYS A 14 -10.93 -16.95 23.65
CA CYS A 14 -9.80 -17.91 23.65
C CYS A 14 -8.45 -17.20 23.77
N MET A 15 -8.32 -15.96 23.28
CA MET A 15 -7.10 -15.17 23.42
C MET A 15 -6.92 -14.58 24.84
N LEU A 16 -8.00 -14.46 25.60
CA LEU A 16 -7.95 -13.97 27.00
C LEU A 16 -7.47 -15.02 28.00
N SER A 17 -7.49 -16.30 27.65
CA SER A 17 -7.12 -17.41 28.54
C SER A 17 -5.65 -17.82 28.47
N ALA A 18 -4.86 -17.31 27.52
CA ALA A 18 -3.43 -17.54 27.43
C ALA A 18 -2.69 -16.62 28.41
N GLN A 19 -2.85 -16.89 29.71
CA GLN A 19 -2.19 -16.14 30.76
C GLN A 19 -0.92 -16.81 31.22
N GLU A 20 0.20 -16.06 31.15
CA GLU A 20 1.11 -15.98 32.28
C GLU A 20 1.92 -14.66 32.28
N SER A 21 1.82 -14.00 33.42
CA SER A 21 2.86 -13.18 34.10
C SER A 21 3.25 -11.79 33.67
N ASP A 22 2.68 -11.14 32.67
CA ASP A 22 2.94 -9.69 32.53
C ASP A 22 1.62 -8.91 32.38
N LYS A 23 0.91 -8.76 33.51
CA LYS A 23 -0.46 -8.21 33.55
C LYS A 23 -0.54 -6.70 33.37
N LYS A 24 0.59 -5.99 33.27
CA LYS A 24 0.59 -4.52 33.15
C LYS A 24 0.38 -4.11 31.71
N LEU A 25 -0.60 -3.26 31.52
CA LEU A 25 -0.81 -2.54 30.27
C LEU A 25 0.33 -1.53 30.08
N ARG A 26 1.00 -1.57 28.92
CA ARG A 26 2.11 -0.65 28.59
C ARG A 26 1.74 0.13 27.33
N LEU A 27 1.80 1.44 27.42
CA LEU A 27 1.66 2.33 26.27
C LEU A 27 3.06 2.79 25.85
N ASN A 28 3.38 2.54 24.59
CA ASN A 28 4.63 2.97 23.96
C ASN A 28 4.29 3.86 22.77
N ALA A 29 5.15 4.80 22.49
CA ALA A 29 5.13 5.58 21.27
C ALA A 29 6.39 5.28 20.46
N GLY A 30 6.34 5.53 19.16
CA GLY A 30 7.50 5.35 18.32
C GLY A 30 7.34 6.03 16.98
N VAL A 31 8.40 5.97 16.19
CA VAL A 31 8.42 6.45 14.82
C VAL A 31 9.17 5.45 13.96
N LYS A 32 8.69 5.24 12.75
CA LYS A 32 9.36 4.43 11.73
C LYS A 32 9.44 5.16 10.39
N ALA A 33 10.46 4.83 9.62
CA ALA A 33 10.62 5.28 8.25
C ALA A 33 10.94 4.08 7.37
N GLY A 34 10.50 4.11 6.11
CA GLY A 34 10.68 2.98 5.23
C GLY A 34 10.44 3.31 3.78
N PHE A 35 10.57 2.28 2.96
CA PHE A 35 10.27 2.31 1.55
C PHE A 35 9.18 1.30 1.20
N GLN A 36 8.48 1.60 0.11
CA GLN A 36 7.36 0.81 -0.39
C GLN A 36 7.55 0.51 -1.87
N ALA A 37 7.35 -0.75 -2.26
CA ALA A 37 7.24 -1.17 -3.64
C ALA A 37 5.78 -1.56 -3.91
N ILE A 38 5.21 -1.06 -5.02
CA ILE A 38 3.83 -1.37 -5.40
C ILE A 38 3.84 -2.41 -6.50
N THR A 39 2.98 -3.42 -6.31
CA THR A 39 2.66 -4.40 -7.33
C THR A 39 1.18 -4.27 -7.69
N TYR A 40 0.88 -4.41 -8.97
CA TYR A 40 -0.50 -4.28 -9.46
C TYR A 40 -1.12 -5.66 -9.65
N ASN A 41 -2.36 -5.80 -9.20
CA ASN A 41 -3.11 -7.02 -9.42
C ASN A 41 -4.11 -6.78 -10.55
N SER A 42 -3.84 -7.39 -11.71
CA SER A 42 -4.67 -7.37 -12.92
C SER A 42 -5.17 -5.97 -13.30
N PRO A 43 -4.28 -5.02 -13.60
CA PRO A 43 -4.70 -3.69 -13.99
C PRO A 43 -5.43 -3.76 -15.35
N THR A 44 -6.61 -3.17 -15.41
CA THR A 44 -7.34 -3.00 -16.66
C THR A 44 -7.25 -1.53 -17.06
N PHE A 45 -6.25 -1.21 -17.88
CA PHE A 45 -6.14 0.07 -18.55
C PHE A 45 -6.55 -0.10 -20.01
N SER A 46 -7.56 0.62 -20.44
CA SER A 46 -8.01 0.67 -21.83
C SER A 46 -8.12 2.12 -22.25
N ILE A 47 -7.09 2.62 -22.90
CA ILE A 47 -7.08 3.91 -23.60
C ILE A 47 -7.19 3.57 -25.10
N ASP A 48 -7.97 4.32 -25.85
CA ASP A 48 -8.23 4.08 -27.27
C ASP A 48 -6.90 3.90 -28.06
N GLY A 49 -6.68 2.69 -28.58
CA GLY A 49 -5.46 2.35 -29.31
C GLY A 49 -4.21 2.08 -28.45
N TYR A 50 -4.32 2.07 -27.13
CA TYR A 50 -3.23 1.75 -26.23
C TYR A 50 -3.58 0.60 -25.31
N THR A 51 -2.66 -0.35 -25.18
CA THR A 51 -2.79 -1.48 -24.26
C THR A 51 -1.68 -1.45 -23.23
N TYR A 52 -2.04 -1.66 -21.97
CA TYR A 52 -1.07 -1.79 -20.90
C TYR A 52 -0.21 -3.03 -21.10
N ASN A 53 1.11 -2.87 -20.97
CA ASN A 53 2.06 -3.96 -21.11
C ASN A 53 2.40 -4.55 -19.73
N GLU A 54 1.79 -5.69 -19.41
CA GLU A 54 1.99 -6.41 -18.13
C GLU A 54 3.42 -6.99 -17.98
N SER A 55 4.13 -7.21 -19.09
CA SER A 55 5.47 -7.81 -19.06
C SER A 55 6.58 -6.85 -18.63
N THR A 56 6.29 -5.56 -18.51
CA THR A 56 7.27 -4.56 -18.10
C THR A 56 7.29 -4.41 -16.57
N ILE A 57 7.84 -5.42 -15.88
CA ILE A 57 8.11 -5.39 -14.42
C ILE A 57 9.08 -4.25 -14.03
N GLN A 58 9.65 -3.53 -14.99
CA GLN A 58 10.76 -2.59 -14.80
C GLN A 58 10.38 -1.23 -14.20
N SER A 59 9.13 -0.95 -13.93
CA SER A 59 8.71 0.41 -13.55
C SER A 59 8.26 0.58 -12.11
N ASN A 60 8.48 -0.38 -11.23
CA ASN A 60 8.14 -0.22 -9.82
C ASN A 60 9.04 0.83 -9.17
N LYS A 61 8.62 2.08 -9.19
CA LYS A 61 9.32 3.13 -8.45
C LYS A 61 9.07 2.97 -6.96
N ILE A 62 10.14 3.17 -6.20
CA ILE A 62 10.10 3.06 -4.75
C ILE A 62 9.43 4.31 -4.18
N GLY A 63 8.42 4.10 -3.33
CA GLY A 63 7.85 5.12 -2.46
C GLY A 63 8.55 5.15 -1.12
N TYR A 64 8.37 6.25 -0.38
CA TYR A 64 8.94 6.46 0.94
C TYR A 64 7.84 6.82 1.92
N THR A 65 8.00 6.39 3.18
CA THR A 65 7.06 6.69 4.27
C THR A 65 7.77 7.06 5.55
N ILE A 66 7.10 7.89 6.34
CA ILE A 66 7.43 8.14 7.73
C ILE A 66 6.15 8.00 8.56
N ALA A 67 6.20 7.28 9.67
CA ALA A 67 5.03 6.93 10.46
C ALA A 67 5.29 7.03 11.96
N PRO A 68 4.80 8.05 12.66
CA PRO A 68 4.60 7.97 14.08
C PRO A 68 3.50 6.96 14.42
N PHE A 69 3.63 6.27 15.56
CA PHE A 69 2.67 5.29 16.03
C PHE A 69 2.54 5.26 17.55
N LEU A 70 1.41 4.71 17.98
CA LEU A 70 1.16 4.37 19.39
C LEU A 70 0.89 2.87 19.47
N ARG A 71 1.51 2.20 20.44
CA ARG A 71 1.38 0.77 20.70
C ARG A 71 0.96 0.51 22.14
N LEU A 72 -0.16 -0.16 22.30
CA LEU A 72 -0.69 -0.62 23.57
C LEU A 72 -0.43 -2.11 23.71
N SER A 73 0.41 -2.52 24.65
CA SER A 73 0.84 -3.90 24.83
C SER A 73 0.35 -4.49 26.13
N ARG A 74 -0.08 -5.76 26.09
CA ARG A 74 -0.42 -6.58 27.26
C ARG A 74 0.08 -8.02 27.07
N GLY A 75 1.04 -8.42 27.87
CA GLY A 75 1.70 -9.70 27.71
C GLY A 75 2.45 -9.77 26.38
N ARG A 76 2.07 -10.70 25.53
CA ARG A 76 2.62 -10.89 24.18
C ARG A 76 1.79 -10.22 23.08
N PHE A 77 0.59 -9.74 23.40
CA PHE A 77 -0.27 -9.07 22.44
C PHE A 77 -0.08 -7.57 22.47
N TYR A 78 -0.27 -6.95 21.31
CA TYR A 78 -0.32 -5.49 21.22
C TYR A 78 -1.35 -5.04 20.19
N LEU A 79 -1.87 -3.83 20.43
CA LEU A 79 -2.66 -3.05 19.48
C LEU A 79 -1.81 -1.84 19.08
N GLN A 80 -1.71 -1.56 17.79
CA GLN A 80 -0.93 -0.44 17.28
C GLN A 80 -1.76 0.37 16.29
N ALA A 81 -1.72 1.68 16.46
CA ALA A 81 -2.29 2.63 15.51
C ALA A 81 -1.18 3.53 14.97
N GLU A 82 -1.16 3.74 13.68
CA GLU A 82 -0.13 4.52 12.99
C GLU A 82 -0.75 5.64 12.16
N SER A 83 0.07 6.65 11.88
CA SER A 83 -0.23 7.72 10.95
C SER A 83 0.96 7.87 9.99
N ALA A 84 0.92 7.13 8.86
CA ALA A 84 2.03 7.08 7.93
C ALA A 84 1.83 8.09 6.79
N PHE A 85 2.74 9.06 6.69
CA PHE A 85 2.82 9.98 5.58
C PHE A 85 3.77 9.42 4.52
N GLY A 86 3.37 9.44 3.28
CA GLY A 86 4.17 8.84 2.22
C GLY A 86 4.01 9.49 0.87
N ILE A 87 5.05 9.27 0.06
CA ILE A 87 5.06 9.59 -1.36
C ILE A 87 5.21 8.27 -2.10
N THR A 88 4.30 8.00 -3.02
CA THR A 88 4.36 6.81 -3.86
C THR A 88 4.52 7.23 -5.31
N ARG A 89 5.41 6.55 -6.01
CA ARG A 89 5.68 6.79 -7.43
C ARG A 89 5.22 5.60 -8.24
N HIS A 90 4.49 5.87 -9.31
CA HIS A 90 4.01 4.87 -10.25
C HIS A 90 4.58 5.17 -11.64
N SER A 91 4.81 4.13 -12.42
CA SER A 91 5.15 4.25 -13.83
C SER A 91 4.49 3.10 -14.57
N PHE A 92 3.89 3.40 -15.71
CA PHE A 92 3.20 2.42 -16.54
C PHE A 92 3.67 2.58 -17.97
N ASP A 93 4.03 1.48 -18.62
CA ASP A 93 4.37 1.44 -20.03
C ASP A 93 3.18 0.87 -20.83
N PHE A 94 2.92 1.47 -21.98
CA PHE A 94 1.83 1.06 -22.87
C PHE A 94 2.38 0.68 -24.24
N THR A 95 1.66 -0.18 -24.95
CA THR A 95 1.91 -0.49 -26.35
C THR A 95 0.85 0.20 -27.19
N ASP A 96 1.25 0.94 -28.23
CA ASP A 96 0.33 1.47 -29.23
C ASP A 96 -0.08 0.35 -30.17
N THR A 97 -1.38 0.02 -30.18
CA THR A 97 -1.94 -1.06 -30.99
C THR A 97 -2.46 -0.56 -32.36
N ARG A 98 -2.41 0.75 -32.61
CA ARG A 98 -2.84 1.36 -33.88
C ARG A 98 -1.76 1.27 -34.95
N GLU A 99 -0.50 1.30 -34.54
CA GLU A 99 0.63 1.10 -35.44
C GLU A 99 0.88 -0.40 -35.59
N GLY A 100 0.71 -0.92 -36.82
CA GLY A 100 1.00 -2.31 -37.13
C GLY A 100 2.45 -2.66 -36.79
N ASP A 101 2.77 -3.94 -36.69
CA ASP A 101 4.00 -4.58 -36.15
C ASP A 101 5.37 -4.04 -36.65
N ILE A 102 5.42 -2.98 -37.41
CA ILE A 102 6.61 -2.52 -38.14
C ILE A 102 7.50 -1.56 -37.34
N GLU A 103 7.01 -0.94 -36.25
CA GLU A 103 7.79 0.08 -35.53
C GLU A 103 8.07 -0.18 -34.05
N ARG A 104 8.24 -1.42 -33.64
CA ARG A 104 8.82 -1.75 -32.31
C ARG A 104 10.26 -1.25 -32.11
N ALA A 105 10.84 -0.57 -33.10
CA ALA A 105 12.23 -0.11 -33.08
C ALA A 105 12.41 1.39 -32.74
N THR A 106 11.34 2.14 -32.51
CA THR A 106 11.45 3.55 -32.13
C THR A 106 11.40 3.72 -30.61
N ASN A 107 12.31 4.53 -30.07
CA ASN A 107 12.49 4.83 -28.64
C ASN A 107 11.32 5.57 -27.95
N ASN A 108 10.12 5.56 -28.54
CA ASN A 108 8.96 6.34 -28.09
C ASN A 108 7.86 5.44 -27.50
N VAL A 109 8.21 4.68 -26.45
CA VAL A 109 7.21 3.88 -25.71
C VAL A 109 6.28 4.84 -24.97
N PRO A 110 4.94 4.75 -25.15
CA PRO A 110 3.99 5.53 -24.37
C PRO A 110 4.11 5.22 -22.87
N GLN A 111 4.34 6.24 -22.05
CA GLN A 111 4.60 6.11 -20.63
C GLN A 111 3.71 7.04 -19.81
N TYR A 112 3.19 6.51 -18.72
CA TYR A 112 2.44 7.28 -17.75
C TYR A 112 3.15 7.26 -16.39
N TYR A 113 3.45 8.44 -15.87
CA TYR A 113 4.06 8.65 -14.56
C TYR A 113 3.06 9.31 -13.63
N LEU A 114 3.02 8.81 -12.39
CA LEU A 114 2.13 9.34 -11.36
C LEU A 114 2.86 9.40 -10.03
N ASN A 115 2.89 10.58 -9.42
CA ASN A 115 3.33 10.77 -8.05
C ASN A 115 2.09 10.96 -7.15
N THR A 116 2.00 10.20 -6.07
CA THR A 116 0.89 10.33 -5.12
C THR A 116 1.41 10.61 -3.73
N TYR A 117 0.88 11.65 -3.11
CA TYR A 117 1.05 11.92 -1.68
C TYR A 117 -0.09 11.24 -0.93
N CYS A 118 0.22 10.60 0.17
CA CYS A 118 -0.80 9.87 0.91
C CYS A 118 -0.60 9.93 2.42
N LEU A 119 -1.72 9.85 3.12
CA LEU A 119 -1.80 9.53 4.54
C LEU A 119 -2.37 8.12 4.67
N GLN A 120 -1.66 7.24 5.35
CA GLN A 120 -2.09 5.87 5.60
C GLN A 120 -2.30 5.70 7.11
N VAL A 121 -3.43 5.10 7.46
CA VAL A 121 -3.82 4.90 8.86
C VAL A 121 -4.12 3.41 9.07
N PRO A 122 -3.09 2.60 9.41
CA PRO A 122 -3.29 1.22 9.83
C PRO A 122 -3.69 1.15 11.32
N VAL A 123 -4.52 0.14 11.62
CA VAL A 123 -4.82 -0.28 12.99
C VAL A 123 -4.53 -1.78 13.07
N LEU A 124 -3.51 -2.13 13.82
CA LEU A 124 -2.88 -3.45 13.79
C LEU A 124 -3.04 -4.16 15.13
N ILE A 125 -3.32 -5.45 15.07
CA ILE A 125 -3.15 -6.35 16.21
C ILE A 125 -1.92 -7.21 15.95
N GLY A 126 -1.05 -7.34 16.96
CA GLY A 126 0.17 -8.12 16.86
C GLY A 126 0.39 -9.07 18.02
N TYR A 127 1.18 -10.10 17.75
CA TYR A 127 1.59 -11.12 18.71
C TYR A 127 3.11 -11.28 18.68
N GLU A 128 3.76 -11.05 19.83
CA GLU A 128 5.19 -11.29 20.03
C GLU A 128 5.43 -12.78 20.37
N PHE A 129 5.78 -13.59 19.35
CA PHE A 129 6.06 -15.01 19.54
C PHE A 129 7.48 -15.24 20.13
N ILE A 130 8.43 -14.33 19.89
CA ILE A 130 9.68 -14.22 20.62
C ILE A 130 9.66 -12.92 21.41
N LYS A 131 9.77 -13.02 22.72
CA LYS A 131 9.81 -11.87 23.63
C LYS A 131 10.90 -12.08 24.66
N GLN A 132 12.03 -11.44 24.43
CA GLN A 132 13.17 -11.36 25.33
C GLN A 132 13.51 -9.89 25.59
N ASP A 133 14.29 -9.59 26.60
CA ASP A 133 14.62 -8.21 26.97
C ASP A 133 15.25 -7.42 25.81
N LYS A 134 16.17 -8.08 25.08
CA LYS A 134 16.95 -7.44 24.01
C LYS A 134 16.41 -7.75 22.61
N TYR A 135 15.65 -8.83 22.44
CA TYR A 135 15.20 -9.32 21.13
C TYR A 135 13.72 -9.63 21.16
N GLY A 136 13.05 -9.35 20.07
CA GLY A 136 11.65 -9.72 19.90
C GLY A 136 11.34 -10.03 18.43
N MET A 137 10.43 -10.96 18.21
CA MET A 137 9.84 -11.19 16.90
C MET A 137 8.33 -11.22 17.03
N SER A 138 7.66 -10.57 16.12
CA SER A 138 6.21 -10.45 16.12
C SER A 138 5.62 -10.68 14.74
N VAL A 139 4.39 -11.14 14.73
CA VAL A 139 3.50 -11.13 13.57
C VAL A 139 2.37 -10.17 13.88
N PHE A 140 1.94 -9.43 12.88
CA PHE A 140 0.83 -8.48 13.05
C PHE A 140 -0.03 -8.42 11.79
N THR A 141 -1.28 -8.01 11.99
CA THR A 141 -2.24 -7.88 10.91
C THR A 141 -3.31 -6.86 11.28
N GLY A 142 -3.96 -6.30 10.27
CA GLY A 142 -5.09 -5.41 10.48
C GLY A 142 -5.51 -4.62 9.25
N PRO A 143 -6.59 -3.86 9.35
CA PRO A 143 -7.04 -2.96 8.30
C PRO A 143 -6.15 -1.72 8.21
N ARG A 144 -5.96 -1.26 6.98
CA ARG A 144 -5.29 0.00 6.64
C ARG A 144 -6.18 0.82 5.73
N THR A 145 -6.35 2.10 6.06
CA THR A 145 -7.00 3.08 5.19
C THR A 145 -5.95 4.02 4.61
N LYS A 146 -5.94 4.20 3.30
CA LYS A 146 -5.06 5.15 2.60
C LYS A 146 -5.91 6.30 2.04
N PHE A 147 -5.55 7.52 2.40
CA PHE A 147 -6.08 8.76 1.83
C PHE A 147 -5.07 9.29 0.83
N THR A 148 -5.50 9.47 -0.41
CA THR A 148 -4.63 9.93 -1.50
C THR A 148 -4.90 11.40 -1.78
N PHE A 149 -3.81 12.20 -1.82
CA PHE A 149 -3.80 13.62 -2.13
C PHE A 149 -2.92 13.79 -3.38
N THR A 150 -3.54 13.88 -4.54
CA THR A 150 -2.83 14.00 -5.82
C THR A 150 -3.45 15.14 -6.60
N SER A 151 -2.62 16.01 -7.16
CA SER A 151 -3.04 17.05 -8.10
C SER A 151 -2.80 16.60 -9.54
N LEU A 152 -3.32 17.39 -10.50
CA LEU A 152 -3.10 17.14 -11.92
C LEU A 152 -1.61 17.25 -12.30
N ASP A 153 -0.87 18.14 -11.65
CA ASP A 153 0.54 18.38 -11.88
C ASP A 153 1.44 17.20 -11.47
N ASP A 154 0.89 16.24 -10.71
CA ASP A 154 1.58 15.02 -10.31
C ASP A 154 1.49 13.88 -11.34
N GLN A 155 0.82 14.12 -12.48
CA GLN A 155 0.61 13.16 -13.56
C GLN A 155 1.32 13.60 -14.83
N GLU A 156 2.07 12.71 -15.45
CA GLU A 156 2.77 12.98 -16.71
C GLU A 156 2.54 11.83 -17.69
N TYR A 157 1.99 12.18 -18.86
CA TYR A 157 1.78 11.26 -19.97
C TYR A 157 2.78 11.59 -21.08
N ARG A 158 3.64 10.66 -21.46
CA ARG A 158 4.64 10.81 -22.51
C ARG A 158 4.31 9.92 -23.69
N HIS A 159 4.48 10.45 -24.90
CA HIS A 159 4.31 9.71 -26.16
C HIS A 159 2.89 9.16 -26.39
N PHE A 160 1.87 9.77 -25.80
CA PHE A 160 0.48 9.53 -26.16
C PHE A 160 0.00 10.50 -27.23
N ALA A 161 -0.96 10.06 -28.07
CA ALA A 161 -1.62 10.96 -29.03
C ALA A 161 -2.58 11.98 -28.37
N TYR A 162 -2.79 11.87 -27.07
CA TYR A 162 -3.69 12.73 -26.28
C TYR A 162 -2.86 13.57 -25.31
N ASP A 163 -2.97 14.89 -25.41
CA ASP A 163 -2.21 15.84 -24.58
C ASP A 163 -2.85 16.16 -23.24
N ASP A 164 -4.10 15.68 -23.00
CA ASP A 164 -4.92 16.08 -21.86
C ASP A 164 -5.43 14.89 -21.03
N LEU A 165 -4.70 13.77 -21.05
CA LEU A 165 -5.07 12.61 -20.23
C LEU A 165 -4.93 12.92 -18.75
N ASN A 166 -5.92 12.46 -17.96
CA ASN A 166 -5.95 12.62 -16.51
C ASN A 166 -6.54 11.38 -15.86
N GLU A 167 -5.82 10.72 -14.97
CA GLU A 167 -6.33 9.61 -14.16
C GLU A 167 -7.05 10.15 -12.92
N VAL A 168 -8.32 9.80 -12.79
CA VAL A 168 -9.11 10.13 -11.61
C VAL A 168 -8.96 9.01 -10.59
N LEU A 169 -8.22 9.30 -9.52
CA LEU A 169 -7.93 8.36 -8.45
C LEU A 169 -9.05 8.30 -7.40
N GLU A 170 -9.15 7.17 -6.72
CA GLU A 170 -9.94 7.07 -5.51
C GLU A 170 -9.27 7.83 -4.37
N LYS A 171 -10.00 8.77 -3.75
CA LYS A 171 -9.50 9.55 -2.61
C LYS A 171 -9.25 8.68 -1.38
N ARG A 172 -9.90 7.53 -1.30
CA ARG A 172 -9.84 6.63 -0.15
C ARG A 172 -9.82 5.19 -0.60
N THR A 173 -8.76 4.45 -0.25
CA THR A 173 -8.58 3.03 -0.56
C THR A 173 -8.34 2.23 0.71
N TYR A 174 -8.76 0.96 0.71
CA TYR A 174 -8.68 0.07 1.85
C TYR A 174 -7.77 -1.10 1.52
N TYR A 175 -6.99 -1.48 2.51
CA TYR A 175 -6.05 -2.60 2.44
C TYR A 175 -6.20 -3.49 3.66
N TRP A 176 -5.76 -4.71 3.52
CA TRP A 176 -5.49 -5.59 4.65
C TRP A 176 -4.00 -5.81 4.77
N GLU A 177 -3.45 -5.43 5.92
CA GLU A 177 -2.03 -5.48 6.21
C GLU A 177 -1.68 -6.79 6.93
N LEU A 178 -0.56 -7.42 6.50
CA LEU A 178 0.08 -8.55 7.16
C LEU A 178 1.56 -8.25 7.27
N GLY A 179 2.15 -8.40 8.45
CA GLY A 179 3.55 -8.06 8.66
C GLY A 179 4.26 -8.94 9.67
N LEU A 180 5.58 -8.90 9.53
CA LEU A 180 6.55 -9.50 10.45
C LEU A 180 7.44 -8.39 11.00
N GLY A 181 7.62 -8.37 12.33
CA GLY A 181 8.47 -7.41 13.03
C GLY A 181 9.61 -8.11 13.75
N VAL A 182 10.81 -7.54 13.65
CA VAL A 182 11.99 -7.94 14.42
C VAL A 182 12.44 -6.75 15.26
N LYS A 183 12.53 -6.93 16.57
CA LYS A 183 12.98 -5.90 17.50
C LYS A 183 14.34 -6.27 18.09
N ILE A 184 15.25 -5.32 18.11
CA ILE A 184 16.56 -5.40 18.76
C ILE A 184 16.69 -4.16 19.66
N TYR A 185 16.62 -4.34 20.96
CA TYR A 185 16.50 -3.25 21.93
C TYR A 185 15.28 -2.37 21.63
N ASN A 186 15.51 -1.10 21.33
CA ASN A 186 14.51 -0.11 20.99
C ASN A 186 14.33 0.07 19.47
N VAL A 187 15.21 -0.52 18.67
CA VAL A 187 15.11 -0.49 17.20
C VAL A 187 14.31 -1.68 16.72
N PHE A 188 13.46 -1.46 15.75
CA PHE A 188 12.71 -2.55 15.11
C PHE A 188 12.71 -2.41 13.60
N PHE A 189 12.48 -3.54 12.94
CA PHE A 189 12.40 -3.71 11.50
C PHE A 189 11.08 -4.38 11.18
N ASP A 190 10.29 -3.79 10.29
CA ASP A 190 9.02 -4.36 9.85
C ASP A 190 9.09 -4.71 8.35
N PHE A 191 8.63 -5.92 8.03
CA PHE A 191 8.32 -6.36 6.68
C PHE A 191 6.81 -6.48 6.57
N VAL A 192 6.23 -5.78 5.62
CA VAL A 192 4.77 -5.65 5.51
C VAL A 192 4.32 -5.93 4.09
N TYR A 193 3.24 -6.69 3.97
CA TYR A 193 2.50 -6.90 2.75
C TYR A 193 1.07 -6.40 2.92
N ASP A 194 0.66 -5.46 2.07
CA ASP A 194 -0.68 -4.91 2.02
C ASP A 194 -1.43 -5.45 0.82
N MET A 195 -2.54 -6.10 1.06
CA MET A 195 -3.46 -6.56 0.03
C MET A 195 -4.49 -5.48 -0.25
N GLY A 196 -4.56 -4.99 -1.49
CA GLY A 196 -5.58 -4.03 -1.92
C GLY A 196 -6.98 -4.65 -1.93
N LEU A 197 -7.89 -4.09 -1.17
CA LEU A 197 -9.30 -4.53 -1.10
C LEU A 197 -10.19 -3.77 -2.07
N THR A 198 -9.84 -2.52 -2.36
CA THR A 198 -10.60 -1.63 -3.25
C THR A 198 -9.75 -1.17 -4.43
N ASP A 199 -10.42 -0.75 -5.51
CA ASP A 199 -9.74 -0.18 -6.66
C ASP A 199 -9.11 1.18 -6.28
N ALA A 200 -7.91 1.46 -6.77
CA ALA A 200 -7.18 2.71 -6.55
C ALA A 200 -7.49 3.76 -7.61
N SER A 201 -7.98 3.34 -8.78
CA SER A 201 -8.33 4.20 -9.91
C SER A 201 -9.80 4.05 -10.28
N LYS A 202 -10.43 5.14 -10.73
CA LYS A 202 -11.80 5.17 -11.23
C LYS A 202 -11.85 5.05 -12.75
N TYR A 203 -11.23 6.01 -13.43
CA TYR A 203 -11.16 6.12 -14.88
C TYR A 203 -10.05 7.10 -15.28
N ILE A 204 -9.67 7.05 -16.56
CA ILE A 204 -8.86 8.08 -17.20
C ILE A 204 -9.79 8.92 -18.06
N GLU A 205 -9.67 10.24 -17.99
CA GLU A 205 -10.43 11.16 -18.82
C GLU A 205 -9.52 11.97 -19.75
N ALA A 206 -10.06 12.27 -20.93
CA ALA A 206 -9.49 13.21 -21.89
C ALA A 206 -10.48 14.37 -22.04
N PRO A 207 -10.38 15.43 -21.22
CA PRO A 207 -11.38 16.51 -21.15
C PRO A 207 -11.62 17.22 -22.48
N LYS A 208 -10.58 17.49 -23.26
CA LYS A 208 -10.70 18.16 -24.58
C LYS A 208 -11.54 17.36 -25.58
N MET A 209 -11.55 16.04 -25.44
CA MET A 209 -12.31 15.14 -26.33
C MET A 209 -13.63 14.67 -25.72
N GLY A 210 -13.89 14.98 -24.46
CA GLY A 210 -15.07 14.49 -23.72
C GLY A 210 -15.10 12.98 -23.55
N LYS A 211 -13.98 12.27 -23.69
CA LYS A 211 -13.89 10.80 -23.59
C LYS A 211 -13.46 10.38 -22.19
N LYS A 212 -14.00 9.22 -21.76
CA LYS A 212 -13.59 8.53 -20.51
C LYS A 212 -13.23 7.08 -20.82
N PHE A 213 -12.08 6.67 -20.30
CA PHE A 213 -11.52 5.34 -20.50
C PHE A 213 -11.55 4.56 -19.19
N LYS A 214 -11.73 3.25 -19.27
CA LYS A 214 -11.68 2.38 -18.09
C LYS A 214 -10.25 2.31 -17.57
N ALA A 215 -10.09 2.61 -16.28
CA ALA A 215 -8.85 2.40 -15.57
C ALA A 215 -9.19 1.81 -14.19
N LYS A 216 -9.04 0.49 -14.04
CA LYS A 216 -9.24 -0.19 -12.76
C LYS A 216 -7.97 -0.93 -12.41
N ARG A 217 -7.48 -0.68 -11.21
CA ARG A 217 -6.36 -1.42 -10.64
C ARG A 217 -6.52 -1.57 -9.15
N LYS A 218 -6.03 -2.68 -8.63
CA LYS A 218 -5.80 -2.88 -7.20
C LYS A 218 -4.31 -2.88 -6.97
N ASP A 219 -3.88 -2.07 -6.03
CA ASP A 219 -2.48 -1.96 -5.66
C ASP A 219 -2.23 -2.90 -4.47
N ASN A 220 -1.23 -3.78 -4.59
CA ASN A 220 -0.64 -4.46 -3.45
C ASN A 220 0.68 -3.77 -3.13
N ILE A 221 1.02 -3.67 -1.85
CA ILE A 221 2.20 -2.92 -1.42
C ILE A 221 3.10 -3.83 -0.59
N LEU A 222 4.37 -3.91 -0.97
CA LEU A 222 5.40 -4.53 -0.17
C LEU A 222 6.23 -3.43 0.47
N SER A 223 6.36 -3.43 1.79
CA SER A 223 7.05 -2.38 2.54
C SER A 223 8.12 -2.96 3.45
N PHE A 224 9.20 -2.22 3.57
CA PHE A 224 10.22 -2.43 4.58
C PHE A 224 10.42 -1.13 5.35
N SER A 225 10.43 -1.21 6.68
CA SER A 225 10.66 -0.05 7.53
C SER A 225 11.56 -0.35 8.72
N VAL A 226 12.23 0.69 9.18
CA VAL A 226 13.05 0.72 10.39
C VAL A 226 12.49 1.77 11.31
N GLY A 227 12.41 1.47 12.60
CA GLY A 227 11.88 2.41 13.58
C GLY A 227 12.46 2.28 14.96
N VAL A 228 12.07 3.21 15.81
CA VAL A 228 12.42 3.26 17.22
C VAL A 228 11.15 3.32 18.04
N ILE A 229 11.14 2.59 19.16
CA ILE A 229 10.04 2.56 20.12
C ILE A 229 10.55 3.04 21.49
N PHE A 230 9.75 3.89 22.13
CA PHE A 230 10.04 4.53 23.41
C PHE A 230 9.12 4.04 24.51
#